data_13d1e73be93d3b82173b7cf9437f42f7
#
_entry.id   13d1e73be93d3b82173b7cf9437f42f7
#
_cell.length_a   1.000
_cell.length_b   1.000
_cell.length_c   1.000
_cell.angle_alpha   90.00
_cell.angle_beta   90.00
_cell.angle_gamma   90.00
#
_symmetry.space_group_name_H-M   'P 1'
#
loop_
_entity.id
_entity.type
_entity.pdbx_description
1 polymer ?
#
loop_
_entity_poly.entity_id
_entity_poly.type
_entity_poly.pdbx_seq_one_letter_code
_entity_poly.pdbx_strand_id
1 'polypeptide(L)'
;MKQIYVEIKGYFQDSAEASKYLWVRKSLPPEAELVFVFETPTKAMHWLKKRKDGTKQTMAEWADKHGFTWYSEESFLEYMNATH
;
A
#
# COMPACT_ATOMS: atom_id res chain seq x y z
N MET A 1 -6.66 -9.04 20.41
CA MET A 1 -5.58 -8.13 19.97
C MET A 1 -5.42 -8.21 18.46
N LYS A 2 -5.41 -7.07 17.80
CA LYS A 2 -5.28 -7.02 16.34
C LYS A 2 -3.83 -7.25 15.91
N GLN A 3 -3.63 -8.16 14.94
CA GLN A 3 -2.31 -8.40 14.36
C GLN A 3 -2.13 -7.47 13.15
N ILE A 4 -1.00 -6.79 13.09
CA ILE A 4 -0.70 -5.89 11.98
C ILE A 4 0.52 -6.41 11.24
N TYR A 5 0.35 -6.71 9.96
CA TYR A 5 1.43 -7.12 9.07
C TYR A 5 1.86 -5.92 8.27
N VAL A 6 3.12 -5.54 8.38
CA VAL A 6 3.66 -4.36 7.70
C VAL A 6 4.46 -4.80 6.49
N GLU A 7 4.12 -4.23 5.34
CA GLU A 7 4.84 -4.49 4.09
C GLU A 7 5.46 -3.18 3.60
N ILE A 8 6.78 -3.15 3.52
CA ILE A 8 7.51 -1.98 3.04
C ILE A 8 7.74 -2.12 1.55
N LYS A 9 7.30 -1.15 0.75
CA LYS A 9 7.38 -1.20 -0.71
C LYS A 9 7.94 0.08 -1.30
N GLY A 10 8.96 -0.08 -2.15
CA GLY A 10 9.42 1.01 -3.00
C GLY A 10 8.52 1.20 -4.20
N TYR A 11 8.12 0.10 -4.83
CA TYR A 11 7.19 0.10 -5.97
C TYR A 11 6.69 -1.32 -6.22
N PHE A 12 5.61 -1.43 -6.99
CA PHE A 12 5.18 -2.72 -7.53
C PHE A 12 5.79 -2.92 -8.90
N GLN A 13 6.29 -4.12 -9.17
CA GLN A 13 6.92 -4.43 -10.45
C GLN A 13 5.90 -4.54 -11.58
N ASP A 14 4.73 -5.10 -11.29
CA ASP A 14 3.68 -5.33 -12.29
C ASP A 14 2.33 -5.54 -11.60
N SER A 15 1.30 -5.72 -12.42
CA SER A 15 -0.06 -5.93 -11.92
C SER A 15 -0.19 -7.24 -11.14
N ALA A 16 0.58 -8.24 -11.49
CA ALA A 16 0.54 -9.53 -10.78
C ALA A 16 1.02 -9.37 -9.34
N GLU A 17 2.07 -8.58 -9.12
CA GLU A 17 2.55 -8.32 -7.77
C GLU A 17 1.51 -7.55 -6.96
N ALA A 18 0.89 -6.53 -7.54
CA ALA A 18 -0.17 -5.78 -6.87
C ALA A 18 -1.35 -6.69 -6.51
N SER A 19 -1.77 -7.54 -7.45
CA SER A 19 -2.87 -8.48 -7.23
C SER A 19 -2.59 -9.50 -6.13
N LYS A 20 -1.32 -9.89 -5.97
CA LYS A 20 -0.90 -10.81 -4.92
C LYS A 20 -1.32 -10.30 -3.54
N TYR A 21 -1.23 -8.99 -3.30
CA TYR A 21 -1.58 -8.43 -2.00
C TYR A 21 -3.08 -8.44 -1.73
N LEU A 22 -3.89 -8.40 -2.77
CA LEU A 22 -5.33 -8.58 -2.62
C LEU A 22 -5.65 -9.99 -2.13
N TRP A 23 -4.94 -11.00 -2.65
CA TRP A 23 -5.06 -12.38 -2.18
C TRP A 23 -4.55 -12.54 -0.76
N VAL A 24 -3.41 -11.94 -0.44
CA VAL A 24 -2.85 -11.98 0.91
C VAL A 24 -3.87 -11.46 1.92
N ARG A 25 -4.49 -10.31 1.60
CA ARG A 25 -5.50 -9.73 2.50
C ARG A 25 -6.69 -10.67 2.71
N LYS A 26 -7.17 -11.31 1.65
CA LYS A 26 -8.29 -12.25 1.74
C LYS A 26 -7.95 -13.47 2.60
N SER A 27 -6.69 -13.85 2.63
CA SER A 27 -6.21 -15.02 3.36
C SER A 27 -5.91 -14.73 4.82
N LEU A 28 -5.88 -13.46 5.22
CA LEU A 28 -5.61 -13.09 6.60
C LEU A 28 -6.81 -13.35 7.50
N PRO A 29 -6.56 -13.73 8.77
CA PRO A 29 -7.66 -13.86 9.74
C PRO A 29 -8.38 -12.52 9.95
N PRO A 30 -9.62 -12.52 10.42
CA PRO A 30 -10.38 -11.28 10.65
C PRO A 30 -9.69 -10.29 11.60
N GLU A 31 -8.89 -10.79 12.54
CA GLU A 31 -8.18 -9.94 13.49
C GLU A 31 -6.85 -9.40 12.97
N ALA A 32 -6.50 -9.73 11.72
CA ALA A 32 -5.25 -9.28 11.11
C ALA A 32 -5.49 -8.20 10.08
N GLU A 33 -4.52 -7.29 9.95
CA GLU A 33 -4.57 -6.21 8.97
C GLU A 33 -3.24 -6.12 8.25
N LEU A 34 -3.28 -5.94 6.94
CA LEU A 34 -2.09 -5.68 6.13
C LEU A 34 -1.95 -4.16 5.95
N VAL A 35 -0.81 -3.64 6.36
CA VAL A 35 -0.50 -2.20 6.29
C VAL A 35 0.70 -2.01 5.38
N PHE A 36 0.58 -1.10 4.42
CA PHE A 36 1.70 -0.76 3.55
C PHE A 36 2.46 0.45 4.08
N VAL A 37 3.77 0.38 3.96
CA VAL A 37 4.64 1.54 4.15
C VAL A 37 5.33 1.80 2.81
N PHE A 38 4.97 2.89 2.15
CA PHE A 38 5.52 3.22 0.83
C PHE A 38 6.69 4.19 0.98
N GLU A 39 7.81 3.84 0.35
CA GLU A 39 8.96 4.73 0.30
C GLU A 39 8.62 6.01 -0.46
N THR A 40 7.88 5.88 -1.56
CA THR A 40 7.42 7.02 -2.36
C THR A 40 5.95 6.81 -2.71
N PRO A 41 5.01 7.26 -1.84
CA PRO A 41 3.57 7.03 -2.06
C PRO A 41 3.04 7.57 -3.38
N THR A 42 3.67 8.63 -3.90
CA THR A 42 3.27 9.25 -5.16
C THR A 42 3.89 8.57 -6.38
N LYS A 43 4.62 7.47 -6.20
CA LYS A 43 5.20 6.71 -7.31
C LYS A 43 4.10 6.15 -8.20
N ALA A 44 4.17 6.45 -9.50
CA ALA A 44 3.19 5.95 -10.46
C ALA A 44 3.34 4.45 -10.68
N MET A 45 2.21 3.78 -10.91
CA MET A 45 2.20 2.36 -11.25
C MET A 45 2.44 2.25 -12.76
N HIS A 46 3.68 1.96 -13.13
CA HIS A 46 4.18 2.14 -14.49
C HIS A 46 3.46 1.30 -15.57
N TRP A 47 2.86 0.18 -15.20
CA TRP A 47 2.16 -0.69 -16.16
C TRP A 47 0.77 -0.19 -16.51
N LEU A 48 0.24 0.79 -15.79
CA LEU A 48 -1.08 1.32 -16.05
C LEU A 48 -1.05 2.35 -17.17
N LYS A 49 -2.19 2.51 -17.84
CA LYS A 49 -2.34 3.53 -18.87
C LYS A 49 -2.43 4.91 -18.22
N LYS A 50 -1.92 5.91 -18.93
CA LYS A 50 -2.09 7.30 -18.49
C LYS A 50 -3.56 7.69 -18.52
N ARG A 51 -3.96 8.45 -17.51
CA ARG A 51 -5.30 9.05 -17.45
C ARG A 51 -5.38 10.21 -18.45
N LYS A 52 -6.59 10.74 -18.64
CA LYS A 52 -6.81 11.86 -19.58
C LYS A 52 -5.93 13.08 -19.30
N ASP A 53 -5.59 13.30 -18.03
CA ASP A 53 -4.73 14.41 -17.63
C ASP A 53 -3.23 14.11 -17.75
N GLY A 54 -2.87 12.95 -18.31
CA GLY A 54 -1.49 12.55 -18.51
C GLY A 54 -0.82 11.87 -17.31
N THR A 55 -1.54 11.70 -16.21
CA THR A 55 -1.00 11.04 -15.00
C THR A 55 -1.37 9.57 -14.98
N LYS A 56 -0.64 8.81 -14.15
CA LYS A 56 -0.97 7.41 -13.86
C LYS A 56 -1.36 7.30 -12.39
N GLN A 57 -2.16 6.28 -12.07
CA GLN A 57 -2.50 5.98 -10.70
C GLN A 57 -1.22 5.75 -9.89
N THR A 58 -1.14 6.36 -8.71
CA THR A 58 -0.01 6.17 -7.80
C THR A 58 -0.24 4.98 -6.86
N MET A 59 0.82 4.57 -6.17
CA MET A 59 0.71 3.48 -5.19
C MET A 59 -0.26 3.84 -4.06
N ALA A 60 -0.23 5.10 -3.60
CA ALA A 60 -1.15 5.57 -2.56
C ALA A 60 -2.60 5.50 -3.04
N GLU A 61 -2.86 5.94 -4.27
CA GLU A 61 -4.20 5.87 -4.84
C GLU A 61 -4.69 4.43 -4.99
N TRP A 62 -3.80 3.52 -5.39
CA TRP A 62 -4.12 2.09 -5.47
C TRP A 62 -4.52 1.54 -4.11
N ALA A 63 -3.76 1.87 -3.08
CA ALA A 63 -4.05 1.39 -1.72
C ALA A 63 -5.39 1.94 -1.22
N ASP A 64 -5.64 3.22 -1.45
CA ASP A 64 -6.92 3.84 -1.07
C ASP A 64 -8.10 3.20 -1.80
N LYS A 65 -7.94 2.95 -3.10
CA LYS A 65 -9.00 2.34 -3.91
C LYS A 65 -9.37 0.95 -3.39
N HIS A 66 -8.39 0.19 -2.93
CA HIS A 66 -8.63 -1.17 -2.44
C HIS A 66 -8.83 -1.25 -0.93
N GLY A 67 -8.88 -0.11 -0.25
CA GLY A 67 -9.18 -0.06 1.18
C GLY A 67 -8.04 -0.51 2.08
N PHE A 68 -6.80 -0.44 1.59
CA PHE A 68 -5.63 -0.73 2.42
C PHE A 68 -5.26 0.48 3.27
N THR A 69 -4.82 0.23 4.50
CA THR A 69 -4.17 1.25 5.31
C THR A 69 -2.72 1.38 4.82
N TRP A 70 -2.26 2.61 4.62
CA TRP A 70 -0.89 2.83 4.20
C TRP A 70 -0.31 4.07 4.87
N TYR A 71 1.02 4.09 4.95
CA TYR A 71 1.79 5.22 5.48
C TYR A 71 2.96 5.48 4.55
N SER A 72 3.46 6.71 4.53
CA SER A 72 4.80 6.99 4.02
C SER A 72 5.80 6.56 5.10
N GLU A 73 7.07 6.44 4.76
CA GLU A 73 8.10 6.11 5.76
C GLU A 73 8.07 7.11 6.92
N GLU A 74 7.98 8.38 6.60
CA GLU A 74 7.95 9.44 7.60
C GLU A 74 6.73 9.34 8.50
N SER A 75 5.55 9.19 7.94
CA SER A 75 4.32 9.11 8.74
C SER A 75 4.25 7.81 9.53
N PHE A 76 4.87 6.73 9.04
CA PHE A 76 4.94 5.50 9.80
C PHE A 76 5.81 5.64 11.05
N LEU A 77 6.93 6.35 10.92
CA LEU A 77 7.79 6.63 12.08
C LEU A 77 7.06 7.47 13.12
N GLU A 78 6.27 8.45 12.68
CA GLU A 78 5.44 9.24 13.58
C GLU A 78 4.40 8.37 14.29
N TYR A 79 3.75 7.47 13.55
CA TYR A 79 2.79 6.54 14.12
C TYR A 79 3.44 5.64 15.18
N MET A 80 4.61 5.10 14.88
CA MET A 80 5.35 4.25 15.82
C MET A 80 5.73 5.02 17.08
N ASN A 81 6.18 6.25 16.93
CA ASN A 81 6.55 7.09 18.07
C ASN A 81 5.33 7.45 18.93
N ALA A 82 4.19 7.68 18.30
CA ALA A 82 2.98 8.05 19.02
C ALA A 82 2.39 6.89 19.84
N THR A 83 2.69 5.64 19.46
CA THR A 83 2.16 4.46 20.15
C THR A 83 3.10 3.94 21.24
N HIS A 84 4.24 4.56 21.39
CA HIS A 84 5.20 4.23 22.44
C HIS A 84 5.27 5.34 23.47
#